data_d3a2045111fd15cb7bf768d826fd05fa
#
_entry.id   d3a2045111fd15cb7bf768d826fd05fa
#
_cell.length_a   1.000
_cell.length_b   1.000
_cell.length_c   1.000
_cell.angle_alpha   90.00
_cell.angle_beta   90.00
_cell.angle_gamma   90.00
#
_symmetry.space_group_name_H-M   'P 1'
#
loop_
_entity.id
_entity.type
_entity.pdbx_description
1 polymer ?
#
loop_
_entity_poly.entity_id
_entity_poly.type
_entity_poly.pdbx_seq_one_letter_code
_entity_poly.pdbx_strand_id
1 'polypeptide(L)'
;MTKIKSLLIAASLMMGLALPATAQIGEPRQNFSVGFNGGVNLNSASFTPKIKQNSLMGITGGLTARYISEKYFAMICGAQVELNISQRGWDELFEVPGENGEPVEDPTRKYTRKMTYLDIPFLAHLAFGNEKGLQFFINAGPQIGLLIGESESMENIDMNALTDTQKAVYGDKIQNKFDYGIAGGGG
;
A
#
# COMPACT_ATOMS: atom_id res chain seq x y z
N MET A 1 5.29 -25.86 6.82
CA MET A 1 6.65 -25.69 7.42
C MET A 1 7.60 -24.80 6.60
N THR A 2 7.48 -24.72 5.29
CA THR A 2 8.32 -23.87 4.40
C THR A 2 8.09 -22.37 4.58
N LYS A 3 6.86 -21.93 4.76
CA LYS A 3 6.51 -20.49 4.90
C LYS A 3 7.07 -19.84 6.19
N ILE A 4 7.10 -20.60 7.30
CA ILE A 4 7.66 -20.09 8.58
C ILE A 4 9.18 -19.97 8.48
N LYS A 5 9.84 -20.88 7.77
CA LYS A 5 11.30 -20.83 7.54
C LYS A 5 11.67 -19.62 6.68
N SER A 6 10.88 -19.30 5.64
CA SER A 6 11.09 -18.10 4.82
C SER A 6 10.90 -16.81 5.60
N LEU A 7 9.92 -16.76 6.50
CA LEU A 7 9.68 -15.60 7.35
C LEU A 7 10.83 -15.37 8.34
N LEU A 8 11.35 -16.43 8.93
CA LEU A 8 12.51 -16.39 9.85
C LEU A 8 13.79 -15.97 9.13
N ILE A 9 13.99 -16.41 7.88
CA ILE A 9 15.15 -16.00 7.06
C ILE A 9 15.03 -14.51 6.70
N ALA A 10 13.84 -14.03 6.32
CA ALA A 10 13.63 -12.61 6.04
C ALA A 10 13.84 -11.75 7.29
N ALA A 11 13.36 -12.17 8.47
CA ALA A 11 13.56 -11.48 9.73
C ALA A 11 15.04 -11.46 10.17
N SER A 12 15.78 -12.57 9.97
CA SER A 12 17.21 -12.62 10.27
C SER A 12 18.05 -11.78 9.29
N LEU A 13 17.64 -11.67 8.03
CA LEU A 13 18.29 -10.82 7.05
C LEU A 13 18.09 -9.33 7.38
N MET A 14 16.91 -8.93 7.84
CA MET A 14 16.64 -7.57 8.31
C MET A 14 17.41 -7.22 9.60
N MET A 15 17.57 -8.17 10.51
CA MET A 15 18.36 -7.96 11.73
C MET A 15 19.87 -7.87 11.46
N GLY A 16 20.36 -8.56 10.42
CA GLY A 16 21.75 -8.48 9.95
C GLY A 16 22.13 -7.14 9.32
N LEU A 17 21.16 -6.40 8.77
CA LEU A 17 21.38 -5.05 8.21
C LEU A 17 21.42 -3.94 9.29
N ALA A 18 21.04 -4.25 10.52
CA ALA A 18 21.06 -3.32 11.66
C ALA A 18 22.41 -3.28 12.42
N LEU A 19 23.41 -4.06 12.01
CA LEU A 19 24.74 -3.97 12.62
C LEU A 19 25.39 -2.66 12.20
N PRO A 20 25.79 -1.78 13.15
CA PRO A 20 26.47 -0.55 12.83
C PRO A 20 27.82 -0.90 12.17
N ALA A 21 27.97 -0.55 10.90
CA ALA A 21 29.26 -0.58 10.22
C ALA A 21 30.12 0.54 10.79
N THR A 22 30.90 0.26 11.82
CA THR A 22 31.77 1.22 12.50
C THR A 22 32.95 1.72 11.64
N ALA A 23 32.98 1.38 10.35
CA ALA A 23 34.04 1.71 9.41
C ALA A 23 33.77 2.96 8.55
N GLN A 24 32.63 3.65 8.72
CA GLN A 24 32.30 4.81 7.88
C GLN A 24 32.35 6.11 8.69
N ILE A 25 33.04 7.11 8.14
CA ILE A 25 33.14 8.44 8.72
C ILE A 25 31.83 9.20 8.47
N GLY A 26 30.84 8.97 9.32
CA GLY A 26 29.58 9.70 9.33
C GLY A 26 29.47 10.56 10.59
N GLU A 27 28.80 11.70 10.49
CA GLU A 27 28.41 12.45 11.70
C GLU A 27 27.20 11.77 12.33
N PRO A 28 27.30 11.19 13.53
CA PRO A 28 26.16 10.57 14.21
C PRO A 28 25.14 11.64 14.59
N ARG A 29 23.88 11.44 14.17
CA ARG A 29 22.76 12.31 14.52
C ARG A 29 21.66 11.46 15.10
N GLN A 30 21.50 11.53 16.39
CA GLN A 30 20.41 10.86 17.09
C GLN A 30 19.19 11.76 17.14
N ASN A 31 18.53 11.95 16.00
CA ASN A 31 17.36 12.81 15.89
C ASN A 31 16.10 11.95 15.70
N PHE A 32 15.22 11.97 16.70
CA PHE A 32 13.93 11.31 16.64
C PHE A 32 12.82 12.34 16.47
N SER A 33 11.93 12.11 15.52
CA SER A 33 10.80 12.97 15.25
C SER A 33 9.52 12.17 15.07
N VAL A 34 8.41 12.74 15.51
CA VAL A 34 7.06 12.19 15.34
C VAL A 34 6.21 13.24 14.63
N GLY A 35 5.36 12.79 13.73
CA GLY A 35 4.50 13.67 12.96
C GLY A 35 3.23 12.96 12.51
N PHE A 36 2.41 13.71 11.78
CA PHE A 36 1.23 13.21 11.11
C PHE A 36 1.49 13.17 9.61
N ASN A 37 0.91 12.19 8.94
CA ASN A 37 0.89 12.11 7.49
C ASN A 37 -0.56 12.03 7.00
N GLY A 38 -0.77 12.34 5.73
CA GLY A 38 -2.06 12.20 5.08
C GLY A 38 -1.96 12.47 3.60
N GLY A 39 -2.86 11.86 2.83
CA GLY A 39 -2.87 12.00 1.39
C GLY A 39 -4.03 11.28 0.73
N VAL A 40 -4.01 11.29 -0.59
CA VAL A 40 -4.90 10.54 -1.45
C VAL A 40 -4.10 9.44 -2.16
N ASN A 41 -4.74 8.29 -2.37
CA ASN A 41 -4.18 7.18 -3.11
C ASN A 41 -5.10 6.80 -4.27
N LEU A 42 -4.50 6.32 -5.35
CA LEU A 42 -5.20 5.73 -6.47
C LEU A 42 -4.95 4.23 -6.44
N ASN A 43 -6.02 3.48 -6.36
CA ASN A 43 -5.96 2.04 -6.16
C ASN A 43 -6.48 1.32 -7.39
N SER A 44 -5.84 0.23 -7.73
CA SER A 44 -6.33 -0.76 -8.68
C SER A 44 -5.99 -2.15 -8.18
N ALA A 45 -6.80 -3.13 -8.51
CA ALA A 45 -6.54 -4.53 -8.18
C ALA A 45 -6.26 -5.32 -9.46
N SER A 46 -5.46 -6.37 -9.37
CA SER A 46 -5.21 -7.28 -10.49
C SER A 46 -5.86 -8.62 -10.19
N PHE A 47 -6.69 -9.10 -11.10
CA PHE A 47 -7.43 -10.35 -10.97
C PHE A 47 -7.03 -11.35 -12.05
N THR A 48 -7.23 -12.63 -11.75
CA THR A 48 -7.12 -13.72 -12.70
C THR A 48 -8.40 -14.57 -12.61
N PRO A 49 -9.28 -14.56 -13.62
CA PRO A 49 -9.20 -13.84 -14.90
C PRO A 49 -9.27 -12.31 -14.74
N LYS A 50 -8.76 -11.57 -15.75
CA LYS A 50 -8.76 -10.11 -15.73
C LYS A 50 -10.18 -9.55 -15.70
N ILE A 51 -10.43 -8.62 -14.80
CA ILE A 51 -11.66 -7.85 -14.69
C ILE A 51 -11.34 -6.42 -15.11
N LYS A 52 -12.16 -5.83 -15.98
CA LYS A 52 -12.02 -4.41 -16.32
C LYS A 52 -12.48 -3.56 -15.15
N GLN A 53 -11.67 -2.59 -14.77
CA GLN A 53 -11.92 -1.75 -13.62
C GLN A 53 -11.33 -0.37 -13.78
N ASN A 54 -11.93 0.60 -13.13
CA ASN A 54 -11.37 1.92 -12.92
C ASN A 54 -10.57 1.97 -11.61
N SER A 55 -9.58 2.86 -11.58
CA SER A 55 -8.88 3.14 -10.33
C SER A 55 -9.81 3.84 -9.35
N LEU A 56 -9.90 3.31 -8.13
CA LEU A 56 -10.66 3.93 -7.05
C LEU A 56 -9.77 4.89 -6.26
N MET A 57 -10.23 6.13 -6.10
CA MET A 57 -9.58 7.09 -5.23
C MET A 57 -9.90 6.77 -3.78
N GLY A 58 -8.87 6.64 -2.95
CA GLY A 58 -8.95 6.45 -1.51
C GLY A 58 -8.22 7.56 -0.75
N ILE A 59 -8.40 7.57 0.55
CA ILE A 59 -7.67 8.45 1.47
C ILE A 59 -6.76 7.60 2.36
N THR A 60 -5.64 8.19 2.76
CA THR A 60 -4.73 7.61 3.74
C THR A 60 -4.32 8.68 4.74
N GLY A 61 -4.08 8.27 5.98
CA GLY A 61 -3.60 9.18 7.01
C GLY A 61 -3.22 8.44 8.27
N GLY A 62 -2.27 9.01 9.01
CA GLY A 62 -1.78 8.36 10.19
C GLY A 62 -0.66 9.10 10.91
N LEU A 63 0.10 8.32 11.66
CA LEU A 63 1.25 8.76 12.45
C LEU A 63 2.54 8.29 11.79
N THR A 64 3.55 9.12 11.85
CA THR A 64 4.91 8.84 11.38
C THR A 64 5.89 9.03 12.51
N ALA A 65 6.77 8.05 12.71
CA ALA A 65 7.95 8.17 13.55
C ALA A 65 9.18 8.00 12.69
N ARG A 66 10.14 8.93 12.76
CA ARG A 66 11.37 8.95 11.98
C ARG A 66 12.57 9.09 12.90
N TYR A 67 13.56 8.28 12.66
CA TYR A 67 14.85 8.33 13.31
C TYR A 67 15.94 8.57 12.30
N ILE A 68 16.70 9.65 12.45
CA ILE A 68 17.87 9.96 11.64
C ILE A 68 19.10 9.47 12.41
N SER A 69 19.84 8.54 11.81
CA SER A 69 20.99 7.91 12.44
C SER A 69 22.29 8.63 12.12
N GLU A 70 22.50 8.95 10.84
CA GLU A 70 23.80 9.42 10.34
C GLU A 70 23.65 10.37 9.17
N LYS A 71 24.68 11.20 8.98
CA LYS A 71 24.83 12.05 7.81
C LYS A 71 26.15 11.76 7.13
N TYR A 72 26.11 11.45 5.85
CA TYR A 72 27.27 11.27 5.00
C TYR A 72 27.33 12.38 3.95
N PHE A 73 28.27 13.33 4.05
CA PHE A 73 28.36 14.47 3.14
C PHE A 73 26.99 15.18 2.99
N ALA A 74 26.35 15.00 1.83
CA ALA A 74 25.03 15.57 1.54
C ALA A 74 23.87 14.58 1.70
N MET A 75 24.14 13.35 2.15
CA MET A 75 23.13 12.30 2.32
C MET A 75 22.84 12.10 3.80
N ILE A 76 21.56 12.13 4.14
CA ILE A 76 21.01 11.86 5.47
C ILE A 76 20.36 10.50 5.44
N CYS A 77 20.76 9.63 6.37
CA CYS A 77 20.24 8.26 6.47
C CYS A 77 19.41 8.11 7.73
N GLY A 78 18.30 7.42 7.61
CA GLY A 78 17.40 7.16 8.72
C GLY A 78 16.45 6.00 8.48
N ALA A 79 15.61 5.75 9.47
CA ALA A 79 14.51 4.81 9.39
C ALA A 79 13.21 5.53 9.72
N GLN A 80 12.13 5.10 9.08
CA GLN A 80 10.80 5.64 9.29
C GLN A 80 9.81 4.50 9.46
N VAL A 81 8.95 4.62 10.45
CA VAL A 81 7.82 3.72 10.67
C VAL A 81 6.55 4.55 10.67
N GLU A 82 5.53 4.05 10.04
CA GLU A 82 4.24 4.71 10.00
C GLU A 82 3.14 3.78 10.51
N LEU A 83 2.06 4.38 10.97
CA LEU A 83 0.83 3.71 11.33
C LEU A 83 -0.30 4.44 10.62
N ASN A 84 -0.77 3.88 9.52
CA ASN A 84 -1.70 4.54 8.62
C ASN A 84 -3.03 3.80 8.54
N ILE A 85 -4.13 4.55 8.52
CA ILE A 85 -5.42 4.05 8.06
C ILE A 85 -5.53 4.42 6.58
N SER A 86 -5.70 3.40 5.73
CA SER A 86 -5.67 3.54 4.28
C SER A 86 -6.92 2.93 3.67
N GLN A 87 -7.60 3.68 2.83
CA GLN A 87 -8.72 3.18 2.03
C GLN A 87 -8.22 2.71 0.68
N ARG A 88 -8.53 1.46 0.33
CA ARG A 88 -8.20 0.83 -0.94
C ARG A 88 -9.45 0.23 -1.56
N GLY A 89 -9.38 -0.10 -2.84
CA GLY A 89 -10.50 -0.76 -3.51
C GLY A 89 -10.44 -0.65 -5.02
N TRP A 90 -11.55 -1.00 -5.65
CA TRP A 90 -11.72 -0.89 -7.10
C TRP A 90 -13.18 -0.64 -7.46
N ASP A 91 -13.38 -0.05 -8.64
CA ASP A 91 -14.65 0.07 -9.32
C ASP A 91 -14.63 -0.86 -10.54
N GLU A 92 -15.58 -1.77 -10.63
CA GLU A 92 -15.68 -2.69 -11.78
C GLU A 92 -16.49 -2.04 -12.90
N LEU A 93 -15.99 -2.22 -14.13
CA LEU A 93 -16.65 -1.79 -15.35
C LEU A 93 -17.42 -2.98 -15.96
N PHE A 94 -18.71 -2.81 -16.13
CA PHE A 94 -19.55 -3.76 -16.83
C PHE A 94 -19.68 -3.37 -18.30
N GLU A 95 -19.66 -4.36 -19.19
CA GLU A 95 -19.80 -4.16 -20.63
C GLU A 95 -21.07 -4.87 -21.12
N VAL A 96 -21.74 -4.23 -22.06
CA VAL A 96 -22.87 -4.77 -22.81
C VAL A 96 -22.56 -4.77 -24.30
N PRO A 97 -23.11 -5.66 -25.10
CA PRO A 97 -23.00 -5.61 -26.54
C PRO A 97 -23.59 -4.30 -27.08
N GLY A 98 -22.79 -3.48 -27.74
CA GLY A 98 -23.26 -2.31 -28.47
C GLY A 98 -23.96 -2.68 -29.77
N GLU A 99 -24.49 -1.68 -30.48
CA GLU A 99 -25.24 -1.85 -31.73
C GLU A 99 -24.47 -2.61 -32.82
N ASN A 100 -23.14 -2.53 -32.82
CA ASN A 100 -22.26 -3.21 -33.78
C ASN A 100 -21.64 -4.50 -33.22
N GLY A 101 -22.10 -4.97 -32.03
CA GLY A 101 -21.52 -6.13 -31.34
C GLY A 101 -20.20 -5.87 -30.62
N GLU A 102 -19.69 -4.63 -30.63
CA GLU A 102 -18.53 -4.25 -29.85
C GLU A 102 -18.93 -4.05 -28.36
N PRO A 103 -18.08 -4.43 -27.41
CA PRO A 103 -18.35 -4.22 -26.00
C PRO A 103 -18.35 -2.73 -25.67
N VAL A 104 -19.46 -2.24 -25.12
CA VAL A 104 -19.63 -0.85 -24.68
C VAL A 104 -19.85 -0.85 -23.17
N GLU A 105 -19.26 0.12 -22.48
CA GLU A 105 -19.45 0.27 -21.04
C GLU A 105 -20.92 0.53 -20.69
N ASP A 106 -21.43 -0.21 -19.72
CA ASP A 106 -22.78 -0.02 -19.15
C ASP A 106 -22.70 0.89 -17.93
N PRO A 107 -23.01 2.19 -18.06
CA PRO A 107 -22.91 3.13 -16.95
C PRO A 107 -24.01 2.91 -15.88
N THR A 108 -25.01 2.07 -16.17
CA THR A 108 -26.11 1.79 -15.24
C THR A 108 -25.75 0.74 -14.19
N ARG A 109 -24.76 -0.11 -14.49
CA ARG A 109 -24.27 -1.15 -13.59
C ARG A 109 -22.98 -0.69 -12.94
N LYS A 110 -22.93 -0.75 -11.62
CA LYS A 110 -21.76 -0.39 -10.89
C LYS A 110 -21.53 -1.33 -9.72
N TYR A 111 -20.29 -1.79 -9.60
CA TYR A 111 -19.80 -2.50 -8.43
C TYR A 111 -18.59 -1.79 -7.89
N THR A 112 -18.66 -1.37 -6.63
CA THR A 112 -17.57 -0.72 -5.93
C THR A 112 -17.26 -1.51 -4.67
N ARG A 113 -16.01 -1.91 -4.50
CA ARG A 113 -15.53 -2.50 -3.26
C ARG A 113 -14.50 -1.59 -2.61
N LYS A 114 -14.78 -1.20 -1.37
CA LYS A 114 -13.89 -0.39 -0.54
C LYS A 114 -13.41 -1.20 0.65
N MET A 115 -12.12 -1.15 0.91
CA MET A 115 -11.46 -1.84 2.00
C MET A 115 -10.67 -0.81 2.80
N THR A 116 -10.75 -0.93 4.12
CA THR A 116 -9.97 -0.10 5.03
C THR A 116 -8.91 -0.96 5.69
N TYR A 117 -7.65 -0.56 5.52
CA TYR A 117 -6.49 -1.23 6.09
C TYR A 117 -5.84 -0.39 7.17
N LEU A 118 -5.30 -1.07 8.17
CA LEU A 118 -4.29 -0.54 9.06
C LEU A 118 -2.93 -0.96 8.48
N ASP A 119 -2.20 -0.01 7.92
CA ASP A 119 -0.92 -0.22 7.26
C ASP A 119 0.24 0.20 8.18
N ILE A 120 1.26 -0.64 8.23
CA ILE A 120 2.49 -0.38 9.00
C ILE A 120 3.69 -0.56 8.06
N PRO A 121 4.09 0.49 7.33
CA PRO A 121 5.32 0.48 6.55
C PRO A 121 6.54 0.71 7.45
N PHE A 122 7.61 -0.04 7.18
CA PHE A 122 8.94 0.11 7.76
C PHE A 122 9.89 0.56 6.65
N LEU A 123 10.27 1.81 6.65
CA LEU A 123 10.94 2.46 5.54
C LEU A 123 12.37 2.83 5.90
N ALA A 124 13.31 2.54 5.01
CA ALA A 124 14.58 3.23 4.98
C ALA A 124 14.33 4.66 4.44
N HIS A 125 14.87 5.65 5.12
CA HIS A 125 14.78 7.06 4.74
C HIS A 125 16.13 7.57 4.30
N LEU A 126 16.23 8.01 3.05
CA LEU A 126 17.41 8.63 2.47
C LEU A 126 17.03 10.02 1.99
N ALA A 127 17.68 11.06 2.54
CA ALA A 127 17.47 12.42 2.11
C ALA A 127 18.78 13.03 1.59
N PHE A 128 18.67 13.87 0.58
CA PHE A 128 19.76 14.53 -0.11
C PHE A 128 19.52 16.04 -0.13
N GLY A 129 20.54 16.81 0.16
CA GLY A 129 20.47 18.26 0.09
C GLY A 129 20.91 18.95 1.36
N ASN A 130 20.53 20.22 1.49
CA ASN A 130 20.95 21.07 2.59
C ASN A 130 19.89 21.07 3.70
N GLU A 131 20.28 20.82 4.94
CA GLU A 131 19.38 20.76 6.10
C GLU A 131 18.57 22.04 6.36
N LYS A 132 19.11 23.18 5.96
CA LYS A 132 18.46 24.48 6.10
C LYS A 132 17.79 24.97 4.79
N GLY A 133 17.76 24.11 3.77
CA GLY A 133 17.26 24.45 2.45
C GLY A 133 16.43 23.34 1.84
N LEU A 134 16.51 23.23 0.52
CA LEU A 134 15.79 22.21 -0.24
C LEU A 134 16.43 20.83 0.00
N GLN A 135 15.60 19.86 0.29
CA GLN A 135 15.96 18.46 0.42
C GLN A 135 15.07 17.61 -0.46
N PHE A 136 15.63 16.60 -1.07
CA PHE A 136 14.91 15.52 -1.74
C PHE A 136 15.07 14.25 -0.92
N PHE A 137 14.00 13.50 -0.77
CA PHE A 137 14.07 12.23 -0.04
C PHE A 137 13.46 11.07 -0.81
N ILE A 138 13.96 9.90 -0.50
CA ILE A 138 13.42 8.61 -0.96
C ILE A 138 13.19 7.74 0.26
N ASN A 139 12.02 7.17 0.33
CA ASN A 139 11.64 6.17 1.32
C ASN A 139 11.34 4.87 0.60
N ALA A 140 11.82 3.75 1.11
CA ALA A 140 11.45 2.43 0.60
C ALA A 140 11.59 1.36 1.67
N GLY A 141 10.70 0.38 1.65
CA GLY A 141 10.77 -0.74 2.58
C GLY A 141 9.54 -1.63 2.59
N PRO A 142 9.56 -2.69 3.41
CA PRO A 142 8.42 -3.58 3.57
C PRO A 142 7.25 -2.89 4.27
N GLN A 143 6.06 -3.34 3.91
CA GLN A 143 4.79 -2.92 4.51
C GLN A 143 3.98 -4.15 4.90
N ILE A 144 3.36 -4.08 6.05
CA ILE A 144 2.31 -5.02 6.47
C ILE A 144 1.00 -4.27 6.60
N GLY A 145 -0.09 -4.91 6.22
CA GLY A 145 -1.45 -4.37 6.28
C GLY A 145 -2.40 -5.33 6.96
N LEU A 146 -3.32 -4.81 7.75
CA LEU A 146 -4.40 -5.55 8.36
C LEU A 146 -5.72 -4.96 7.91
N LEU A 147 -6.58 -5.78 7.28
CA LEU A 147 -7.93 -5.38 6.90
C LEU A 147 -8.78 -5.21 8.15
N ILE A 148 -9.24 -3.98 8.39
CA ILE A 148 -10.06 -3.61 9.55
C ILE A 148 -11.51 -3.31 9.19
N GLY A 149 -11.79 -3.05 7.90
CA GLY A 149 -13.14 -2.80 7.42
C GLY A 149 -13.28 -3.05 5.93
N GLU A 150 -14.46 -3.45 5.51
CA GLU A 150 -14.82 -3.61 4.10
C GLU A 150 -16.26 -3.16 3.87
N SER A 151 -16.52 -2.60 2.72
CA SER A 151 -17.87 -2.26 2.26
C SER A 151 -18.00 -2.50 0.76
N GLU A 152 -19.16 -2.96 0.36
CA GLU A 152 -19.54 -3.18 -1.02
C GLU A 152 -20.74 -2.30 -1.37
N SER A 153 -20.75 -1.79 -2.57
CA SER A 153 -21.89 -1.11 -3.17
C SER A 153 -22.17 -1.70 -4.52
N MET A 154 -23.41 -2.15 -4.72
CA MET A 154 -23.90 -2.74 -5.97
C MET A 154 -25.08 -1.92 -6.45
N GLU A 155 -25.00 -1.43 -7.67
CA GLU A 155 -26.09 -0.70 -8.31
C GLU A 155 -26.54 -1.47 -9.57
N ASN A 156 -27.84 -1.75 -9.68
CA ASN A 156 -28.48 -2.44 -10.80
C ASN A 156 -27.85 -3.80 -11.20
N ILE A 157 -27.30 -4.52 -10.23
CA ILE A 157 -26.75 -5.86 -10.43
C ILE A 157 -27.74 -6.86 -9.87
N ASP A 158 -28.34 -7.69 -10.75
CA ASP A 158 -29.18 -8.80 -10.32
C ASP A 158 -28.29 -9.99 -9.91
N MET A 159 -28.24 -10.26 -8.61
CA MET A 159 -27.47 -11.38 -8.06
C MET A 159 -27.94 -12.75 -8.60
N ASN A 160 -29.19 -12.88 -9.06
CA ASN A 160 -29.70 -14.14 -9.62
C ASN A 160 -29.22 -14.37 -11.06
N ALA A 161 -28.89 -13.30 -11.77
CA ALA A 161 -28.36 -13.36 -13.14
C ALA A 161 -26.84 -13.62 -13.19
N LEU A 162 -26.15 -13.57 -12.06
CA LEU A 162 -24.71 -13.82 -11.97
C LEU A 162 -24.41 -15.33 -12.03
N THR A 163 -23.30 -15.66 -12.68
CA THR A 163 -22.73 -17.01 -12.66
C THR A 163 -22.20 -17.35 -11.26
N ASP A 164 -22.06 -18.65 -10.97
CA ASP A 164 -21.52 -19.09 -9.66
C ASP A 164 -20.11 -18.55 -9.38
N THR A 165 -19.30 -18.37 -10.43
CA THR A 165 -17.96 -17.76 -10.34
C THR A 165 -18.06 -16.28 -9.97
N GLN A 166 -19.01 -15.53 -10.51
CA GLN A 166 -19.26 -14.14 -10.17
C GLN A 166 -19.82 -14.00 -8.76
N LYS A 167 -20.73 -14.87 -8.36
CA LYS A 167 -21.29 -14.90 -6.99
C LYS A 167 -20.21 -15.15 -5.93
N ALA A 168 -19.19 -15.95 -6.25
CA ALA A 168 -18.06 -16.18 -5.36
C ALA A 168 -17.15 -14.95 -5.16
N VAL A 169 -17.23 -13.97 -6.06
CA VAL A 169 -16.48 -12.70 -5.96
C VAL A 169 -17.32 -11.61 -5.30
N TYR A 170 -18.62 -11.59 -5.57
CA TYR A 170 -19.56 -10.57 -5.06
C TYR A 170 -20.26 -11.08 -3.80
N GLY A 171 -20.28 -10.27 -2.76
CA GLY A 171 -21.00 -10.55 -1.51
C GLY A 171 -20.20 -11.36 -0.48
N ASP A 172 -19.08 -11.97 -0.84
CA ASP A 172 -18.25 -12.72 0.10
C ASP A 172 -17.25 -11.80 0.81
N LYS A 173 -17.15 -12.00 2.13
CA LYS A 173 -16.14 -11.29 2.93
C LYS A 173 -14.73 -11.79 2.61
N ILE A 174 -13.78 -10.87 2.62
CA ILE A 174 -12.37 -11.21 2.45
C ILE A 174 -11.91 -12.06 3.64
N GLN A 175 -11.54 -13.30 3.36
CA GLN A 175 -11.11 -14.24 4.39
C GLN A 175 -9.69 -13.96 4.87
N ASN A 176 -8.80 -13.53 3.96
CA ASN A 176 -7.42 -13.19 4.31
C ASN A 176 -7.32 -11.71 4.64
N LYS A 177 -7.32 -11.40 5.92
CA LYS A 177 -7.24 -10.02 6.43
C LYS A 177 -5.83 -9.47 6.47
N PHE A 178 -4.82 -10.30 6.27
CA PHE A 178 -3.42 -9.91 6.33
C PHE A 178 -2.86 -9.69 4.93
N ASP A 179 -2.26 -8.53 4.73
CA ASP A 179 -1.60 -8.11 3.51
C ASP A 179 -0.13 -7.78 3.77
N TYR A 180 0.71 -7.95 2.77
CA TYR A 180 2.12 -7.58 2.84
C TYR A 180 2.61 -7.14 1.47
N GLY A 181 3.51 -6.19 1.46
CA GLY A 181 4.03 -5.63 0.22
C GLY A 181 5.28 -4.80 0.44
N ILE A 182 5.57 -4.01 -0.57
CA ILE A 182 6.65 -3.02 -0.55
C ILE A 182 6.01 -1.65 -0.71
N ALA A 183 6.38 -0.73 0.16
CA ALA A 183 6.02 0.66 0.08
C ALA A 183 7.24 1.48 -0.34
N GLY A 184 7.00 2.55 -1.10
CA GLY A 184 8.04 3.49 -1.50
C GLY A 184 7.45 4.83 -1.86
N GLY A 185 8.25 5.87 -1.71
CA GLY A 185 7.86 7.24 -2.03
C GLY A 185 9.03 8.18 -2.01
N GLY A 186 8.79 9.42 -2.41
CA GLY A 186 9.80 10.48 -2.42
C GLY A 186 9.16 11.85 -2.48
N GLY A 187 9.95 12.86 -2.20
CA GLY A 187 9.54 14.26 -2.26
C GLY A 187 10.74 15.20 -2.16
#